data_bb2eb0ae77fc48a23425743405e56c47
#
_entry.id   bb2eb0ae77fc48a23425743405e56c47
#
_cell.length_a   1.000
_cell.length_b   1.000
_cell.length_c   1.000
_cell.angle_alpha   90.00
_cell.angle_beta   90.00
_cell.angle_gamma   90.00
#
_symmetry.space_group_name_H-M   'P 1'
#
loop_
_entity.id
_entity.type
_entity.pdbx_description
1 polymer ?
#
loop_
_entity_poly.entity_id
_entity_poly.type
_entity_poly.pdbx_seq_one_letter_code
_entity_poly.pdbx_strand_id
1 'polypeptide(L)'
;MDYETLLIQPAPATAPEDGIRCLVLNRPDVMNAMNTQMFVDLRNALHELAFDDSLRVLIFSGAGDRAFCTGGDLKQRNGMTDAAWRKQHQLAEEVLLVVKDFPRPVIAAVEGHAHGGGCELALMCDWIVAARTAVFSLPEVRRGIMPGGGGIQNLVRAVGARRAKQLLLTARRFSAEQAAQWDMVTTLVETGQALAVAVAEAR
;
A
#
# COMPACT_ATOMS: atom_id res chain seq x y z
N MET A 1 2.95 -14.28 -15.03
CA MET A 1 4.03 -13.43 -15.61
C MET A 1 5.05 -13.13 -14.54
N ASP A 2 6.29 -12.96 -14.94
CA ASP A 2 7.34 -12.57 -14.00
C ASP A 2 7.48 -11.06 -14.02
N TYR A 3 7.27 -10.43 -12.88
CA TYR A 3 7.48 -9.00 -12.66
C TYR A 3 8.83 -8.78 -11.98
N GLU A 4 9.51 -7.69 -12.31
CA GLU A 4 10.81 -7.37 -11.72
C GLU A 4 10.70 -6.99 -10.24
N THR A 5 9.63 -6.27 -9.88
CA THR A 5 9.48 -5.65 -8.56
C THR A 5 8.29 -6.15 -7.75
N LEU A 6 7.56 -7.13 -8.27
CA LEU A 6 6.40 -7.72 -7.62
C LEU A 6 6.46 -9.24 -7.65
N LEU A 7 5.79 -9.87 -6.67
CA LEU A 7 5.45 -11.28 -6.72
C LEU A 7 3.92 -11.41 -6.66
N ILE A 8 3.34 -12.19 -7.57
CA ILE A 8 1.93 -12.58 -7.53
C ILE A 8 1.87 -14.07 -7.26
N GLN A 9 1.20 -14.44 -6.19
CA GLN A 9 1.15 -15.82 -5.75
C GLN A 9 -0.20 -16.14 -5.11
N PRO A 10 -0.65 -17.41 -5.09
CA PRO A 10 -1.75 -17.82 -4.24
C PRO A 10 -1.48 -17.43 -2.79
N ALA A 11 -2.52 -17.05 -2.06
CA ALA A 11 -2.36 -16.72 -0.66
C ALA A 11 -1.84 -17.94 0.14
N PRO A 12 -0.97 -17.73 1.14
CA PRO A 12 -0.47 -18.85 1.95
C PRO A 12 -1.60 -19.67 2.58
N ALA A 13 -1.44 -20.98 2.60
CA ALA A 13 -2.41 -21.93 3.17
C ALA A 13 -3.80 -21.87 2.54
N THR A 14 -3.92 -21.39 1.30
CA THR A 14 -5.15 -21.46 0.50
C THR A 14 -4.96 -22.40 -0.69
N ALA A 15 -6.06 -22.95 -1.18
CA ALA A 15 -6.07 -23.64 -2.46
C ALA A 15 -6.17 -22.61 -3.61
N PRO A 16 -5.62 -22.91 -4.79
CA PRO A 16 -5.74 -21.99 -5.94
C PRO A 16 -7.19 -21.63 -6.28
N GLU A 17 -8.12 -22.55 -6.07
CA GLU A 17 -9.56 -22.39 -6.27
C GLU A 17 -10.25 -21.45 -5.26
N ASP A 18 -9.61 -21.12 -4.14
CA ASP A 18 -10.13 -20.14 -3.17
C ASP A 18 -10.18 -18.73 -3.78
N GLY A 19 -9.44 -18.51 -4.87
CA GLY A 19 -9.45 -17.23 -5.58
C GLY A 19 -8.79 -16.08 -4.82
N ILE A 20 -7.99 -16.38 -3.79
CA ILE A 20 -7.25 -15.37 -3.01
C ILE A 20 -5.84 -15.25 -3.56
N ARG A 21 -5.44 -14.05 -3.96
CA ARG A 21 -4.07 -13.78 -4.45
C ARG A 21 -3.38 -12.74 -3.57
N CYS A 22 -2.10 -12.97 -3.34
CA CYS A 22 -1.20 -11.98 -2.73
C CYS A 22 -0.40 -11.29 -3.83
N LEU A 23 -0.45 -9.97 -3.85
CA LEU A 23 0.44 -9.11 -4.59
C LEU A 23 1.46 -8.53 -3.60
N VAL A 24 2.70 -9.00 -3.73
CA VAL A 24 3.79 -8.66 -2.81
C VAL A 24 4.69 -7.63 -3.46
N LEU A 25 4.84 -6.46 -2.83
CA LEU A 25 5.83 -5.46 -3.23
C LEU A 25 7.22 -6.01 -2.91
N ASN A 26 8.07 -6.21 -3.92
CA ASN A 26 9.29 -7.00 -3.79
C ASN A 26 10.56 -6.20 -4.08
N ARG A 27 10.84 -5.21 -3.24
CA ARG A 27 12.12 -4.48 -3.18
C ARG A 27 12.56 -4.32 -1.72
N PRO A 28 12.76 -5.42 -0.96
CA PRO A 28 12.99 -5.38 0.50
C PRO A 28 14.25 -4.60 0.89
N ASP A 29 15.28 -4.58 0.07
CA ASP A 29 16.54 -3.86 0.35
C ASP A 29 16.34 -2.35 0.50
N VAL A 30 15.32 -1.80 -0.18
CA VAL A 30 14.94 -0.38 -0.13
C VAL A 30 13.57 -0.18 0.53
N MET A 31 13.18 -1.10 1.44
CA MET A 31 11.91 -1.03 2.18
C MET A 31 10.69 -0.89 1.25
N ASN A 32 10.69 -1.63 0.15
CA ASN A 32 9.63 -1.66 -0.86
C ASN A 32 9.28 -0.29 -1.43
N ALA A 33 10.25 0.62 -1.52
CA ALA A 33 10.06 1.93 -2.15
C ALA A 33 9.70 1.77 -3.63
N MET A 34 8.70 2.51 -4.09
CA MET A 34 8.15 2.43 -5.45
C MET A 34 8.97 3.27 -6.42
N ASN A 35 9.74 2.59 -7.28
CA ASN A 35 10.39 3.18 -8.44
C ASN A 35 9.46 3.15 -9.66
N THR A 36 9.91 3.69 -10.79
CA THR A 36 9.14 3.70 -12.04
C THR A 36 8.76 2.29 -12.49
N GLN A 37 9.68 1.31 -12.36
CA GLN A 37 9.42 -0.08 -12.74
C GLN A 37 8.29 -0.68 -11.90
N MET A 38 8.29 -0.45 -10.59
CA MET A 38 7.21 -0.96 -9.72
C MET A 38 5.85 -0.36 -10.08
N PHE A 39 5.77 0.90 -10.47
CA PHE A 39 4.50 1.47 -10.95
C PHE A 39 4.05 0.82 -12.27
N VAL A 40 4.97 0.54 -13.19
CA VAL A 40 4.66 -0.20 -14.43
C VAL A 40 4.18 -1.60 -14.12
N ASP A 41 4.90 -2.32 -13.25
CA ASP A 41 4.56 -3.67 -12.85
C ASP A 41 3.19 -3.71 -12.16
N LEU A 42 2.94 -2.79 -11.22
CA LEU A 42 1.64 -2.67 -10.52
C LEU A 42 0.49 -2.43 -11.48
N ARG A 43 0.64 -1.48 -12.42
CA ARG A 43 -0.39 -1.20 -13.42
C ARG A 43 -0.73 -2.45 -14.23
N ASN A 44 0.29 -3.14 -14.74
CA ASN A 44 0.11 -4.33 -15.57
C ASN A 44 -0.52 -5.48 -14.75
N ALA A 45 0.01 -5.73 -13.56
CA ALA A 45 -0.48 -6.76 -12.64
C ALA A 45 -1.95 -6.54 -12.25
N LEU A 46 -2.30 -5.32 -11.87
CA LEU A 46 -3.67 -4.97 -11.49
C LEU A 46 -4.64 -5.09 -12.67
N HIS A 47 -4.19 -4.69 -13.87
CA HIS A 47 -5.00 -4.86 -15.07
C HIS A 47 -5.27 -6.35 -15.36
N GLU A 48 -4.26 -7.20 -15.29
CA GLU A 48 -4.43 -8.65 -15.48
C GLU A 48 -5.34 -9.28 -14.43
N LEU A 49 -5.11 -8.96 -13.15
CA LEU A 49 -5.89 -9.47 -12.04
C LEU A 49 -7.36 -9.00 -12.08
N ALA A 50 -7.62 -7.81 -12.61
CA ALA A 50 -9.00 -7.31 -12.75
C ALA A 50 -9.84 -8.13 -13.73
N PHE A 51 -9.21 -8.78 -14.71
CA PHE A 51 -9.85 -9.67 -15.70
C PHE A 51 -9.70 -11.16 -15.37
N ASP A 52 -9.10 -11.51 -14.23
CA ASP A 52 -9.03 -12.90 -13.78
C ASP A 52 -10.35 -13.29 -13.08
N ASP A 53 -11.21 -14.03 -13.80
CA ASP A 53 -12.49 -14.49 -13.27
C ASP A 53 -12.35 -15.42 -12.05
N SER A 54 -11.18 -16.03 -11.84
CA SER A 54 -10.90 -16.85 -10.67
C SER A 54 -10.57 -16.02 -9.42
N LEU A 55 -10.22 -14.73 -9.58
CA LEU A 55 -9.88 -13.86 -8.46
C LEU A 55 -11.14 -13.45 -7.68
N ARG A 56 -11.12 -13.65 -6.38
CA ARG A 56 -12.16 -13.22 -5.43
C ARG A 56 -11.70 -12.10 -4.51
N VAL A 57 -10.46 -12.18 -4.02
CA VAL A 57 -9.88 -11.20 -3.10
C VAL A 57 -8.40 -10.99 -3.46
N LEU A 58 -7.97 -9.75 -3.45
CA LEU A 58 -6.58 -9.35 -3.61
C LEU A 58 -6.02 -8.86 -2.26
N ILE A 59 -4.83 -9.35 -1.88
CA ILE A 59 -4.14 -8.92 -0.68
C ILE A 59 -2.82 -8.29 -1.07
N PHE A 60 -2.62 -7.02 -0.70
CA PHE A 60 -1.31 -6.37 -0.79
C PHE A 60 -0.46 -6.68 0.44
N SER A 61 0.81 -7.00 0.23
CA SER A 61 1.82 -7.11 1.29
C SER A 61 3.19 -6.61 0.82
N GLY A 62 4.13 -6.49 1.73
CA GLY A 62 5.53 -6.15 1.42
C GLY A 62 6.45 -7.34 1.66
N ALA A 63 7.46 -7.52 0.80
CA ALA A 63 8.51 -8.50 1.02
C ALA A 63 9.44 -8.05 2.17
N GLY A 64 9.95 -9.03 2.92
CA GLY A 64 10.78 -8.78 4.09
C GLY A 64 9.96 -8.40 5.33
N ASP A 65 10.66 -8.03 6.39
CA ASP A 65 10.10 -7.78 7.72
C ASP A 65 10.09 -6.30 8.13
N ARG A 66 10.76 -5.43 7.35
CA ARG A 66 10.97 -4.03 7.73
C ARG A 66 9.86 -3.09 7.33
N ALA A 67 9.23 -3.33 6.20
CA ALA A 67 8.25 -2.40 5.66
C ALA A 67 7.23 -3.05 4.73
N PHE A 68 6.00 -2.61 4.84
CA PHE A 68 5.02 -2.77 3.77
C PHE A 68 5.46 -1.98 2.54
N CYS A 69 5.60 -0.66 2.66
CA CYS A 69 6.09 0.22 1.60
C CYS A 69 6.42 1.61 2.16
N THR A 70 7.54 2.19 1.75
CA THR A 70 7.96 3.53 2.19
C THR A 70 7.66 4.66 1.19
N GLY A 71 6.83 4.39 0.18
CA GLY A 71 6.41 5.38 -0.82
C GLY A 71 7.36 5.48 -1.99
N GLY A 72 7.33 6.60 -2.70
CA GLY A 72 8.16 6.80 -3.89
C GLY A 72 9.66 6.71 -3.62
N ASP A 73 10.40 6.07 -4.52
CA ASP A 73 11.86 5.92 -4.45
C ASP A 73 12.55 7.28 -4.63
N LEU A 74 12.95 7.87 -3.50
CA LEU A 74 13.56 9.20 -3.47
C LEU A 74 14.93 9.26 -4.13
N LYS A 75 15.67 8.14 -4.13
CA LYS A 75 16.98 8.09 -4.82
C LYS A 75 16.77 8.21 -6.33
N GLN A 76 15.79 7.50 -6.87
CA GLN A 76 15.43 7.62 -8.28
C GLN A 76 14.91 9.03 -8.59
N ARG A 77 14.00 9.56 -7.77
CA ARG A 77 13.40 10.89 -8.00
C ARG A 77 14.39 12.03 -7.97
N ASN A 78 15.42 11.96 -7.15
CA ASN A 78 16.45 13.00 -7.04
C ASN A 78 17.26 13.19 -8.32
N GLY A 79 17.29 12.21 -9.23
CA GLY A 79 17.96 12.31 -10.53
C GLY A 79 17.04 12.55 -11.73
N MET A 80 15.74 12.76 -11.50
CA MET A 80 14.78 12.93 -12.58
C MET A 80 14.73 14.36 -13.11
N THR A 81 14.51 14.47 -14.43
CA THR A 81 14.04 15.72 -15.02
C THR A 81 12.58 15.95 -14.66
N ASP A 82 12.09 17.19 -14.72
CA ASP A 82 10.67 17.52 -14.46
C ASP A 82 9.73 16.72 -15.37
N ALA A 83 10.11 16.51 -16.63
CA ALA A 83 9.31 15.75 -17.57
C ALA A 83 9.21 14.26 -17.18
N ALA A 84 10.32 13.66 -16.75
CA ALA A 84 10.34 12.27 -16.26
C ALA A 84 9.55 12.13 -14.97
N TRP A 85 9.72 13.09 -14.04
CA TRP A 85 8.95 13.11 -12.79
C TRP A 85 7.44 13.20 -13.02
N ARG A 86 6.99 14.08 -13.92
CA ARG A 86 5.56 14.21 -14.26
C ARG A 86 4.99 12.92 -14.83
N LYS A 87 5.72 12.23 -15.70
CA LYS A 87 5.30 10.93 -16.24
C LYS A 87 5.19 9.86 -15.14
N GLN A 88 6.20 9.79 -14.24
CA GLN A 88 6.14 8.85 -13.13
C GLN A 88 4.98 9.18 -12.18
N HIS A 89 4.74 10.45 -11.90
CA HIS A 89 3.66 10.89 -11.03
C HIS A 89 2.30 10.51 -11.59
N GLN A 90 2.09 10.76 -12.88
CA GLN A 90 0.87 10.39 -13.60
C GLN A 90 0.62 8.87 -13.55
N LEU A 91 1.68 8.07 -13.74
CA LEU A 91 1.61 6.62 -13.63
C LEU A 91 1.30 6.17 -12.18
N ALA A 92 1.86 6.84 -11.19
CA ALA A 92 1.58 6.55 -9.78
C ALA A 92 0.12 6.86 -9.40
N GLU A 93 -0.43 7.98 -9.87
CA GLU A 93 -1.84 8.33 -9.69
C GLU A 93 -2.76 7.30 -10.36
N GLU A 94 -2.46 6.92 -11.61
CA GLU A 94 -3.18 5.89 -12.35
C GLU A 94 -3.24 4.58 -11.56
N VAL A 95 -2.10 4.09 -11.07
CA VAL A 95 -2.02 2.86 -10.27
C VAL A 95 -2.89 2.93 -9.02
N LEU A 96 -2.82 4.02 -8.27
CA LEU A 96 -3.59 4.16 -7.03
C LEU A 96 -5.10 4.27 -7.29
N LEU A 97 -5.50 4.90 -8.39
CA LEU A 97 -6.90 4.92 -8.80
C LEU A 97 -7.40 3.53 -9.20
N VAL A 98 -6.57 2.74 -9.89
CA VAL A 98 -6.91 1.36 -10.24
C VAL A 98 -7.09 0.50 -8.98
N VAL A 99 -6.25 0.68 -7.95
CA VAL A 99 -6.44 -0.02 -6.66
C VAL A 99 -7.76 0.38 -6.01
N LYS A 100 -8.07 1.67 -5.97
CA LYS A 100 -9.31 2.19 -5.38
C LYS A 100 -10.58 1.66 -6.07
N ASP A 101 -10.54 1.56 -7.40
CA ASP A 101 -11.69 1.15 -8.21
C ASP A 101 -11.59 -0.34 -8.64
N PHE A 102 -10.76 -1.13 -7.92
CA PHE A 102 -10.54 -2.54 -8.24
C PHE A 102 -11.85 -3.33 -8.10
N PRO A 103 -12.19 -4.24 -9.06
CA PRO A 103 -13.50 -4.88 -9.11
C PRO A 103 -13.71 -6.03 -8.10
N ARG A 104 -12.78 -6.23 -7.18
CA ARG A 104 -12.82 -7.23 -6.11
C ARG A 104 -12.31 -6.59 -4.81
N PRO A 105 -12.67 -7.14 -3.63
CA PRO A 105 -12.12 -6.66 -2.37
C PRO A 105 -10.59 -6.68 -2.35
N VAL A 106 -10.00 -5.61 -1.81
CA VAL A 106 -8.56 -5.42 -1.68
C VAL A 106 -8.20 -5.20 -0.22
N ILE A 107 -7.33 -6.03 0.32
CA ILE A 107 -6.87 -5.96 1.72
C ILE A 107 -5.41 -5.52 1.76
N ALA A 108 -5.05 -4.63 2.67
CA ALA A 108 -3.65 -4.33 2.97
C ALA A 108 -3.20 -5.13 4.21
N ALA A 109 -2.22 -6.01 4.05
CA ALA A 109 -1.54 -6.71 5.14
C ALA A 109 -0.24 -5.98 5.46
N VAL A 110 -0.25 -5.16 6.52
CA VAL A 110 0.82 -4.20 6.80
C VAL A 110 1.73 -4.69 7.91
N GLU A 111 2.97 -5.01 7.56
CA GLU A 111 4.08 -5.21 8.50
C GLU A 111 5.03 -4.01 8.44
N GLY A 112 5.57 -3.60 9.60
CA GLY A 112 6.58 -2.56 9.66
C GLY A 112 6.14 -1.20 9.13
N HIS A 113 6.91 -0.58 8.25
CA HIS A 113 6.71 0.80 7.83
C HIS A 113 5.76 0.95 6.63
N ALA A 114 4.75 1.82 6.75
CA ALA A 114 3.90 2.28 5.65
C ALA A 114 3.96 3.82 5.60
N HIS A 115 4.77 4.39 4.70
CA HIS A 115 5.03 5.82 4.65
C HIS A 115 4.74 6.43 3.28
N GLY A 116 4.26 7.68 3.25
CA GLY A 116 3.96 8.40 2.01
C GLY A 116 3.06 7.60 1.09
N GLY A 117 3.46 7.40 -0.17
CA GLY A 117 2.73 6.58 -1.13
C GLY A 117 2.43 5.15 -0.66
N GLY A 118 3.21 4.59 0.25
CA GLY A 118 2.91 3.28 0.86
C GLY A 118 1.75 3.37 1.86
N CYS A 119 1.66 4.46 2.61
CA CYS A 119 0.49 4.74 3.45
C CYS A 119 -0.73 5.06 2.59
N GLU A 120 -0.55 5.76 1.47
CA GLU A 120 -1.61 6.03 0.49
C GLU A 120 -2.14 4.73 -0.11
N LEU A 121 -1.26 3.81 -0.50
CA LEU A 121 -1.64 2.49 -1.03
C LEU A 121 -2.46 1.70 -0.01
N ALA A 122 -2.02 1.65 1.25
CA ALA A 122 -2.79 0.98 2.30
C ALA A 122 -4.17 1.61 2.51
N LEU A 123 -4.27 2.95 2.45
CA LEU A 123 -5.53 3.70 2.55
C LEU A 123 -6.45 3.56 1.32
N MET A 124 -5.93 3.09 0.18
CA MET A 124 -6.74 2.79 -1.01
C MET A 124 -7.37 1.41 -0.96
N CYS A 125 -6.82 0.49 -0.16
CA CYS A 125 -7.43 -0.81 0.07
C CYS A 125 -8.74 -0.66 0.87
N ASP A 126 -9.63 -1.66 0.77
CA ASP A 126 -10.93 -1.62 1.45
C ASP A 126 -10.79 -1.67 2.96
N TRP A 127 -9.82 -2.43 3.47
CA TRP A 127 -9.43 -2.40 4.90
C TRP A 127 -7.96 -2.78 5.10
N ILE A 128 -7.49 -2.55 6.33
CA ILE A 128 -6.10 -2.74 6.72
C ILE A 128 -6.04 -3.71 7.91
N VAL A 129 -5.31 -4.80 7.72
CA VAL A 129 -4.82 -5.68 8.79
C VAL A 129 -3.38 -5.28 9.07
N ALA A 130 -3.06 -4.84 10.28
CA ALA A 130 -1.73 -4.34 10.60
C ALA A 130 -1.12 -5.01 11.83
N ALA A 131 0.17 -5.29 11.75
CA ALA A 131 0.95 -5.67 12.92
C ALA A 131 1.01 -4.52 13.94
N ARG A 132 1.00 -4.83 15.25
CA ARG A 132 1.13 -3.83 16.33
C ARG A 132 2.38 -2.97 16.20
N THR A 133 3.44 -3.52 15.62
CA THR A 133 4.70 -2.82 15.35
C THR A 133 4.66 -1.94 14.09
N ALA A 134 3.57 -1.96 13.32
CA ALA A 134 3.48 -1.16 12.12
C ALA A 134 3.40 0.35 12.45
N VAL A 135 4.03 1.14 11.57
CA VAL A 135 4.13 2.59 11.72
C VAL A 135 3.74 3.29 10.43
N PHE A 136 2.82 4.21 10.53
CA PHE A 136 2.27 4.96 9.42
C PHE A 136 2.73 6.42 9.45
N SER A 137 2.83 7.04 8.27
CA SER A 137 2.94 8.50 8.13
C SER A 137 2.68 8.97 6.71
N LEU A 138 2.31 10.24 6.57
CA LEU A 138 2.29 10.99 5.31
C LEU A 138 3.28 12.16 5.45
N PRO A 139 4.58 11.96 5.11
CA PRO A 139 5.64 12.91 5.42
C PRO A 139 5.88 13.97 4.34
N GLU A 140 5.01 14.08 3.34
CA GLU A 140 5.17 14.87 2.12
C GLU A 140 5.47 16.34 2.41
N VAL A 141 4.81 16.93 3.42
CA VAL A 141 5.02 18.34 3.80
C VAL A 141 6.46 18.66 4.17
N ARG A 142 7.23 17.69 4.69
CA ARG A 142 8.67 17.86 4.99
C ARG A 142 9.53 18.05 3.73
N ARG A 143 8.95 17.82 2.56
CA ARG A 143 9.59 17.93 1.24
C ARG A 143 8.96 19.03 0.39
N GLY A 144 8.08 19.86 0.98
CA GLY A 144 7.40 20.93 0.28
C GLY A 144 6.37 20.45 -0.74
N ILE A 145 5.90 19.20 -0.63
CA ILE A 145 4.85 18.62 -1.49
C ILE A 145 3.67 18.15 -0.65
N MET A 146 2.62 17.70 -1.30
CA MET A 146 1.43 17.12 -0.65
C MET A 146 1.26 15.65 -1.10
N PRO A 147 0.54 14.81 -0.34
CA PRO A 147 0.14 13.47 -0.78
C PRO A 147 -0.65 13.57 -2.09
N GLY A 148 -0.17 12.91 -3.15
CA GLY A 148 -0.73 12.99 -4.49
C GLY A 148 -1.58 11.78 -4.90
N GLY A 149 -1.49 10.68 -4.16
CA GLY A 149 -2.19 9.44 -4.43
C GLY A 149 -3.51 9.27 -3.67
N GLY A 150 -4.18 10.37 -3.25
CA GLY A 150 -5.44 10.30 -2.52
C GLY A 150 -5.30 10.17 -1.01
N GLY A 151 -4.09 10.25 -0.47
CA GLY A 151 -3.84 10.17 0.97
C GLY A 151 -4.57 11.20 1.78
N ILE A 152 -4.76 12.42 1.26
CA ILE A 152 -5.53 13.47 1.94
C ILE A 152 -6.99 13.03 2.10
N GLN A 153 -7.63 12.63 1.03
CA GLN A 153 -9.04 12.29 0.99
C GLN A 153 -9.35 11.05 1.84
N ASN A 154 -8.54 10.01 1.68
CA ASN A 154 -8.78 8.75 2.39
C ASN A 154 -8.39 8.84 3.88
N LEU A 155 -7.33 9.56 4.22
CA LEU A 155 -7.02 9.81 5.63
C LEU A 155 -8.15 10.60 6.32
N VAL A 156 -8.71 11.63 5.65
CA VAL A 156 -9.86 12.39 6.20
C VAL A 156 -11.07 11.48 6.42
N ARG A 157 -11.35 10.57 5.50
CA ARG A 157 -12.45 9.61 5.65
C ARG A 157 -12.23 8.65 6.81
N ALA A 158 -10.99 8.18 6.97
CA ALA A 158 -10.65 7.21 8.01
C ALA A 158 -10.60 7.83 9.42
N VAL A 159 -9.95 8.98 9.59
CA VAL A 159 -9.63 9.50 10.92
C VAL A 159 -10.31 10.84 11.26
N GLY A 160 -11.12 11.35 10.36
CA GLY A 160 -11.78 12.65 10.48
C GLY A 160 -10.87 13.84 10.18
N ALA A 161 -11.48 14.96 9.76
CA ALA A 161 -10.76 16.11 9.19
C ALA A 161 -9.74 16.77 10.15
N ARG A 162 -10.04 16.86 11.44
CA ARG A 162 -9.14 17.52 12.39
C ARG A 162 -7.86 16.73 12.62
N ARG A 163 -7.98 15.41 12.81
CA ARG A 163 -6.83 14.52 13.00
C ARG A 163 -6.02 14.39 11.71
N ALA A 164 -6.68 14.25 10.58
CA ALA A 164 -6.00 14.21 9.27
C ALA A 164 -5.17 15.49 9.04
N LYS A 165 -5.72 16.69 9.29
CA LYS A 165 -4.96 17.95 9.21
C LYS A 165 -3.73 17.95 10.11
N GLN A 166 -3.86 17.49 11.35
CA GLN A 166 -2.73 17.40 12.27
C GLN A 166 -1.65 16.48 11.73
N LEU A 167 -2.01 15.28 11.28
CA LEU A 167 -1.07 14.29 10.76
C LEU A 167 -0.35 14.79 9.50
N LEU A 168 -1.10 15.34 8.54
CA LEU A 168 -0.58 15.86 7.28
C LEU A 168 0.35 17.07 7.47
N LEU A 169 -0.05 18.04 8.29
CA LEU A 169 0.69 19.28 8.47
C LEU A 169 1.94 19.13 9.37
N THR A 170 1.93 18.15 10.26
CA THR A 170 3.09 17.87 11.13
C THR A 170 4.00 16.78 10.62
N ALA A 171 3.54 15.99 9.64
CA ALA A 171 4.24 14.78 9.14
C ALA A 171 4.65 13.82 10.27
N ARG A 172 3.90 13.79 11.38
CA ARG A 172 4.23 12.92 12.49
C ARG A 172 3.94 11.46 12.11
N ARG A 173 4.76 10.57 12.66
CA ARG A 173 4.48 9.14 12.62
C ARG A 173 3.40 8.79 13.63
N PHE A 174 2.63 7.75 13.36
CA PHE A 174 1.64 7.20 14.28
C PHE A 174 1.68 5.67 14.21
N SER A 175 1.41 5.04 15.35
CA SER A 175 1.46 3.58 15.47
C SER A 175 0.19 2.93 14.90
N ALA A 176 0.27 1.61 14.63
CA ALA A 176 -0.88 0.82 14.24
C ALA A 176 -1.98 0.82 15.33
N GLU A 177 -1.60 0.87 16.60
CA GLU A 177 -2.56 0.98 17.72
C GLU A 177 -3.31 2.32 17.70
N GLN A 178 -2.61 3.43 17.43
CA GLN A 178 -3.26 4.72 17.24
C GLN A 178 -4.18 4.71 16.01
N ALA A 179 -3.71 4.10 14.91
CA ALA A 179 -4.49 3.97 13.69
C ALA A 179 -5.77 3.13 13.90
N ALA A 180 -5.70 2.07 14.71
CA ALA A 180 -6.86 1.25 15.08
C ALA A 180 -7.84 2.02 15.97
N GLN A 181 -7.34 2.80 16.95
CA GLN A 181 -8.19 3.67 17.76
C GLN A 181 -8.93 4.75 16.95
N TRP A 182 -8.48 4.98 15.73
CA TRP A 182 -9.04 5.99 14.81
C TRP A 182 -9.82 5.36 13.65
N ASP A 183 -10.07 4.05 13.70
CA ASP A 183 -10.77 3.27 12.67
C ASP A 183 -10.05 3.21 11.30
N MET A 184 -8.77 3.61 11.23
CA MET A 184 -7.96 3.48 10.02
C MET A 184 -7.47 2.04 9.81
N VAL A 185 -7.12 1.35 10.89
CA VAL A 185 -6.75 -0.07 10.90
C VAL A 185 -7.92 -0.84 11.49
N THR A 186 -8.44 -1.82 10.75
CA THR A 186 -9.60 -2.61 11.16
C THR A 186 -9.20 -3.77 12.07
N THR A 187 -8.03 -4.37 11.83
CA THR A 187 -7.57 -5.53 12.60
C THR A 187 -6.11 -5.36 13.00
N LEU A 188 -5.86 -5.38 14.32
CA LEU A 188 -4.52 -5.40 14.89
C LEU A 188 -4.09 -6.82 15.22
N VAL A 189 -2.86 -7.16 14.82
CA VAL A 189 -2.30 -8.49 15.02
C VAL A 189 -0.89 -8.42 15.59
N GLU A 190 -0.38 -9.54 16.09
CA GLU A 190 1.02 -9.66 16.48
C GLU A 190 1.94 -9.59 15.24
N THR A 191 3.20 -9.18 15.48
CA THR A 191 4.20 -9.06 14.40
C THR A 191 4.36 -10.37 13.63
N GLY A 192 4.37 -10.30 12.32
CA GLY A 192 4.47 -11.45 11.42
C GLY A 192 3.13 -12.13 11.12
N GLN A 193 2.00 -11.63 11.65
CA GLN A 193 0.70 -12.25 11.48
C GLN A 193 -0.22 -11.52 10.49
N ALA A 194 0.17 -10.35 9.99
CA ALA A 194 -0.74 -9.52 9.20
C ALA A 194 -1.24 -10.24 7.93
N LEU A 195 -0.35 -10.93 7.20
CA LEU A 195 -0.75 -11.66 6.01
C LEU A 195 -1.64 -12.87 6.34
N ALA A 196 -1.30 -13.64 7.37
CA ALA A 196 -2.07 -14.83 7.75
C ALA A 196 -3.51 -14.47 8.18
N VAL A 197 -3.67 -13.38 8.94
CA VAL A 197 -4.99 -12.89 9.36
C VAL A 197 -5.75 -12.28 8.18
N ALA A 198 -5.10 -11.50 7.31
CA ALA A 198 -5.73 -10.98 6.09
C ALA A 198 -6.26 -12.12 5.19
N VAL A 199 -5.53 -13.23 5.08
CA VAL A 199 -5.99 -14.43 4.36
C VAL A 199 -7.19 -15.09 5.06
N ALA A 200 -7.20 -15.13 6.40
CA ALA A 200 -8.34 -15.67 7.15
C ALA A 200 -9.60 -14.81 6.97
N GLU A 201 -9.46 -13.49 6.93
CA GLU A 201 -10.57 -12.56 6.68
C GLU A 201 -11.06 -12.57 5.22
N ALA A 202 -10.20 -12.98 4.28
CA ALA A 202 -10.53 -13.07 2.86
C ALA A 202 -11.40 -14.31 2.50
N ARG A 203 -11.50 -15.28 3.39
CA ARG A 203 -12.31 -16.49 3.24
C ARG A 203 -13.79 -16.26 3.60
#